data_e0398675db7d2c942f3b7ec4d2466862
#
_entry.id   e0398675db7d2c942f3b7ec4d2466862
#
_cell.length_a   1.000
_cell.length_b   1.000
_cell.length_c   1.000
_cell.angle_alpha   90.00
_cell.angle_beta   90.00
_cell.angle_gamma   90.00
#
_symmetry.space_group_name_H-M   'P 1'
#
loop_
_entity.id
_entity.type
_entity.pdbx_description
1 polymer ?
#
loop_
_entity_poly.entity_id
_entity_poly.type
_entity_poly.pdbx_seq_one_letter_code
_entity_poly.pdbx_strand_id
1 'polypeptide(L)'
;TVCEVLKEQNCLHQGETPYQIQLRTFEAMKRDMFPYLTDPDVFEVPVGSIEFVEAYLRKMYGIEKMVPLLVPIQLDIPEYLGRKDALVSSKSELREKASEWGAEEIFLKSASQLKCDYTGVYDIRKDTLPSDKEMYISEVLNIFSEWRVFVFNERIVGVKHYLGDPWVMPDKSVVYQMVREYTDCPAAYTLDVAVAADLYSGKSSTVVIEVHPFVS
;
A
#
# COMPACT_ATOMS: atom_id res chain seq x y z
N THR A 1 16.20 8.42 10.00
CA THR A 1 15.37 7.25 10.28
C THR A 1 14.13 7.62 11.09
N VAL A 2 13.08 6.79 11.14
CA VAL A 2 11.88 7.02 11.98
C VAL A 2 12.26 7.25 13.44
N CYS A 3 13.25 6.51 13.95
CA CYS A 3 13.76 6.68 15.30
C CYS A 3 14.40 8.06 15.55
N GLU A 4 15.06 8.64 14.55
CA GLU A 4 15.64 9.99 14.67
C GLU A 4 14.54 11.04 14.73
N VAL A 5 13.53 10.95 13.85
CA VAL A 5 12.37 11.85 13.84
C VAL A 5 11.61 11.80 15.17
N LEU A 6 11.35 10.61 15.70
CA LEU A 6 10.69 10.45 17.00
C LEU A 6 11.52 10.99 18.16
N LYS A 7 12.86 10.83 18.10
CA LYS A 7 13.77 11.45 19.09
C LYS A 7 13.76 12.97 19.00
N GLU A 8 13.76 13.54 17.80
CA GLU A 8 13.66 14.98 17.58
C GLU A 8 12.34 15.54 18.10
N GLN A 9 11.22 14.86 17.81
CA GLN A 9 9.91 15.26 18.34
C GLN A 9 9.85 15.20 19.86
N ASN A 10 10.48 14.20 20.48
CA ASN A 10 10.61 14.13 21.93
C ASN A 10 11.46 15.28 22.53
N CYS A 11 12.46 15.76 21.80
CA CYS A 11 13.25 16.93 22.22
C CYS A 11 12.48 18.25 22.13
N LEU A 12 11.49 18.34 21.22
CA LEU A 12 10.67 19.54 21.03
C LEU A 12 9.54 19.67 22.07
N HIS A 13 9.12 18.55 22.68
CA HIS A 13 8.10 18.51 23.73
C HIS A 13 8.80 18.40 25.09
N GLN A 14 9.22 19.56 25.67
CA GLN A 14 9.76 19.64 27.01
C GLN A 14 8.67 19.39 28.06
N GLY A 15 8.41 18.14 28.35
CA GLY A 15 7.49 17.70 29.38
C GLY A 15 6.94 16.33 29.04
N GLU A 16 7.08 15.38 29.93
CA GLU A 16 6.61 13.99 29.90
C GLU A 16 6.52 13.39 28.49
N THR A 17 7.59 12.72 28.07
CA THR A 17 7.60 12.00 26.78
C THR A 17 6.64 10.83 26.87
N PRO A 18 5.49 10.84 26.19
CA PRO A 18 4.54 9.73 26.22
C PRO A 18 5.06 8.48 25.49
N TYR A 19 6.25 8.56 24.89
CA TYR A 19 6.78 7.46 24.07
C TYR A 19 8.14 6.99 24.55
N GLN A 20 8.28 5.69 24.77
CA GLN A 20 9.57 5.02 24.90
C GLN A 20 9.94 4.37 23.57
N ILE A 21 11.10 4.73 23.00
CA ILE A 21 11.62 4.07 21.80
C ILE A 21 12.52 2.94 22.26
N GLN A 22 12.11 1.71 21.97
CA GLN A 22 12.92 0.52 22.19
C GLN A 22 13.45 0.00 20.86
N LEU A 23 14.78 -0.01 20.71
CA LEU A 23 15.44 -0.61 19.56
C LEU A 23 15.56 -2.13 19.78
N ARG A 24 15.05 -2.91 18.85
CA ARG A 24 15.05 -4.36 18.94
C ARG A 24 15.50 -4.96 17.61
N THR A 25 16.21 -6.08 17.67
CA THR A 25 16.60 -6.83 16.48
C THR A 25 15.59 -7.91 16.16
N PHE A 26 15.46 -8.25 14.88
CA PHE A 26 14.61 -9.34 14.43
C PHE A 26 15.02 -10.69 15.05
N GLU A 27 16.34 -10.91 15.21
CA GLU A 27 16.86 -12.11 15.87
C GLU A 27 16.49 -12.20 17.35
N ALA A 28 16.54 -11.08 18.08
CA ALA A 28 16.09 -11.07 19.48
C ALA A 28 14.61 -11.43 19.58
N MET A 29 13.78 -10.95 18.67
CA MET A 29 12.37 -11.28 18.60
C MET A 29 12.15 -12.79 18.31
N LYS A 30 12.86 -13.37 17.37
CA LYS A 30 12.76 -14.81 17.07
C LYS A 30 13.15 -15.72 18.25
N ARG A 31 14.08 -15.27 19.08
CA ARG A 31 14.61 -16.05 20.21
C ARG A 31 13.86 -15.85 21.53
N ASP A 32 12.69 -15.24 21.52
CA ASP A 32 11.92 -14.91 22.73
C ASP A 32 12.68 -14.07 23.76
N MET A 33 13.69 -13.31 23.35
CA MET A 33 14.50 -12.47 24.23
C MET A 33 13.86 -11.12 24.53
N PHE A 34 12.54 -11.03 24.44
CA PHE A 34 11.78 -9.83 24.76
C PHE A 34 11.18 -9.95 26.15
N PRO A 35 11.42 -9.00 27.04
CA PRO A 35 10.48 -8.78 28.10
C PRO A 35 9.17 -8.31 27.45
N TYR A 36 8.14 -9.14 27.50
CA TYR A 36 6.79 -8.73 27.17
C TYR A 36 6.42 -7.57 28.09
N LEU A 37 5.87 -6.51 27.56
CA LEU A 37 5.23 -5.53 28.40
C LEU A 37 4.03 -6.22 29.05
N THR A 38 4.15 -6.42 30.34
CA THR A 38 3.09 -7.00 31.17
C THR A 38 2.07 -5.96 31.60
N ASP A 39 2.33 -4.70 31.25
CA ASP A 39 1.45 -3.59 31.57
C ASP A 39 0.37 -3.46 30.49
N PRO A 40 -0.91 -3.73 30.81
CA PRO A 40 -2.01 -3.64 29.85
C PRO A 40 -2.28 -2.20 29.39
N ASP A 41 -1.78 -1.21 30.09
CA ASP A 41 -1.94 0.22 29.77
C ASP A 41 -0.85 0.73 28.81
N VAL A 42 0.16 -0.08 28.50
CA VAL A 42 1.24 0.27 27.57
C VAL A 42 0.94 -0.31 26.20
N PHE A 43 0.80 0.57 25.22
CA PHE A 43 0.60 0.21 23.82
C PHE A 43 1.94 0.21 23.05
N GLU A 44 2.33 -0.93 22.51
CA GLU A 44 3.51 -1.04 21.66
C GLU A 44 3.13 -0.93 20.18
N VAL A 45 3.79 -0.04 19.46
CA VAL A 45 3.65 0.08 18.00
C VAL A 45 4.93 -0.45 17.34
N PRO A 46 4.87 -1.59 16.63
CA PRO A 46 6.03 -2.09 15.90
C PRO A 46 6.33 -1.19 14.69
N VAL A 47 7.58 -0.80 14.54
CA VAL A 47 8.07 -0.05 13.38
C VAL A 47 9.30 -0.74 12.82
N GLY A 48 9.22 -1.19 11.56
CA GLY A 48 10.32 -1.92 10.94
C GLY A 48 9.97 -2.43 9.54
N SER A 49 10.70 -3.44 9.07
CA SER A 49 10.34 -4.12 7.82
C SER A 49 9.00 -4.85 7.96
N ILE A 50 8.33 -5.12 6.84
CA ILE A 50 7.05 -5.86 6.84
C ILE A 50 7.22 -7.20 7.57
N GLU A 51 8.31 -7.91 7.33
CA GLU A 51 8.59 -9.20 7.97
C GLU A 51 8.76 -9.08 9.51
N PHE A 52 9.35 -7.96 9.96
CA PHE A 52 9.45 -7.66 11.39
C PHE A 52 8.08 -7.39 11.99
N VAL A 53 7.29 -6.55 11.35
CA VAL A 53 5.94 -6.18 11.83
C VAL A 53 5.02 -7.39 11.82
N GLU A 54 5.01 -8.21 10.77
CA GLU A 54 4.24 -9.45 10.72
C GLU A 54 4.62 -10.43 11.81
N ALA A 55 5.92 -10.65 12.02
CA ALA A 55 6.38 -11.52 13.07
C ALA A 55 6.03 -11.01 14.48
N TYR A 56 6.07 -9.68 14.67
CA TYR A 56 5.64 -9.05 15.92
C TYR A 56 4.13 -9.22 16.13
N LEU A 57 3.30 -8.91 15.13
CA LEU A 57 1.84 -9.02 15.22
C LEU A 57 1.39 -10.47 15.47
N ARG A 58 2.02 -11.43 14.80
CA ARG A 58 1.77 -12.86 15.04
C ARG A 58 2.05 -13.23 16.46
N LYS A 59 3.19 -12.82 17.00
CA LYS A 59 3.64 -13.18 18.33
C LYS A 59 2.83 -12.53 19.42
N MET A 60 2.55 -11.24 19.30
CA MET A 60 1.89 -10.46 20.35
C MET A 60 0.38 -10.54 20.31
N TYR A 61 -0.20 -10.67 19.14
CA TYR A 61 -1.65 -10.56 18.93
C TYR A 61 -2.27 -11.76 18.22
N GLY A 62 -1.48 -12.78 17.87
CA GLY A 62 -1.97 -13.95 17.13
C GLY A 62 -2.43 -13.66 15.71
N ILE A 63 -2.03 -12.53 15.14
CA ILE A 63 -2.36 -12.17 13.76
C ILE A 63 -1.42 -12.93 12.83
N GLU A 64 -1.94 -13.97 12.18
CA GLU A 64 -1.13 -14.91 11.39
C GLU A 64 -0.49 -14.27 10.15
N LYS A 65 -1.24 -13.39 9.46
CA LYS A 65 -0.79 -12.76 8.23
C LYS A 65 -1.51 -11.44 7.97
N MET A 66 -0.77 -10.44 7.52
CA MET A 66 -1.36 -9.26 6.91
C MET A 66 -1.77 -9.58 5.47
N VAL A 67 -2.97 -9.19 5.09
CA VAL A 67 -3.50 -9.39 3.74
C VAL A 67 -3.43 -8.06 2.98
N PRO A 68 -3.04 -8.05 1.69
CA PRO A 68 -3.13 -6.85 0.88
C PRO A 68 -4.56 -6.31 0.89
N LEU A 69 -4.70 -5.01 1.01
CA LEU A 69 -5.97 -4.36 0.73
C LEU A 69 -6.05 -4.15 -0.79
N LEU A 70 -7.11 -4.66 -1.39
CA LEU A 70 -7.43 -4.32 -2.78
C LEU A 70 -7.96 -2.89 -2.83
N VAL A 71 -7.99 -2.29 -4.00
CA VAL A 71 -8.70 -1.02 -4.18
C VAL A 71 -10.15 -1.26 -3.77
N PRO A 72 -10.68 -0.50 -2.80
CA PRO A 72 -12.04 -0.71 -2.32
C PRO A 72 -13.06 -0.35 -3.40
N ILE A 73 -14.20 -1.02 -3.39
CA ILE A 73 -15.25 -0.86 -4.41
C ILE A 73 -15.70 0.60 -4.60
N GLN A 74 -15.60 1.41 -3.56
CA GLN A 74 -15.92 2.84 -3.62
C GLN A 74 -14.92 3.63 -4.46
N LEU A 75 -13.67 3.14 -4.60
CA LEU A 75 -12.60 3.73 -5.39
C LEU A 75 -12.33 2.96 -6.69
N ASP A 76 -12.94 1.78 -6.84
CA ASP A 76 -12.85 0.94 -8.03
C ASP A 76 -13.84 1.41 -9.11
N ILE A 77 -13.68 2.66 -9.50
CA ILE A 77 -14.50 3.32 -10.53
C ILE A 77 -13.60 3.98 -11.56
N PRO A 78 -14.04 4.11 -12.83
CA PRO A 78 -13.23 4.66 -13.92
C PRO A 78 -12.61 6.01 -13.62
N GLU A 79 -13.31 6.87 -12.88
CA GLU A 79 -12.88 8.22 -12.51
C GLU A 79 -11.63 8.21 -11.63
N TYR A 80 -11.48 7.20 -10.75
CA TYR A 80 -10.34 7.08 -9.85
C TYR A 80 -9.29 6.10 -10.33
N LEU A 81 -9.68 5.06 -11.06
CA LEU A 81 -8.71 4.08 -11.57
C LEU A 81 -7.94 4.58 -12.79
N GLY A 82 -8.59 5.28 -13.72
CA GLY A 82 -8.02 5.70 -14.99
C GLY A 82 -7.57 4.55 -15.90
N ARG A 83 -7.91 3.30 -15.54
CA ARG A 83 -7.56 2.06 -16.23
C ARG A 83 -8.60 0.98 -15.97
N LYS A 84 -8.61 -0.06 -16.79
CA LYS A 84 -9.33 -1.30 -16.48
C LYS A 84 -8.47 -2.18 -15.59
N ASP A 85 -9.12 -2.93 -14.71
CA ASP A 85 -8.50 -3.92 -13.85
C ASP A 85 -9.41 -5.14 -13.65
N ALA A 86 -8.84 -6.20 -13.12
CA ALA A 86 -9.58 -7.43 -12.78
C ALA A 86 -8.80 -8.29 -11.79
N LEU A 87 -9.55 -9.10 -11.02
CA LEU A 87 -9.03 -10.27 -10.33
C LEU A 87 -9.19 -11.47 -11.25
N VAL A 88 -8.14 -12.26 -11.40
CA VAL A 88 -8.12 -13.47 -12.23
C VAL A 88 -7.52 -14.64 -11.47
N SER A 89 -8.06 -15.84 -11.74
CA SER A 89 -7.67 -17.08 -11.04
C SER A 89 -6.84 -18.02 -11.92
N SER A 90 -6.61 -17.65 -13.17
CA SER A 90 -5.87 -18.48 -14.12
C SER A 90 -5.20 -17.67 -15.22
N LYS A 91 -4.16 -18.26 -15.84
CA LYS A 91 -3.51 -17.67 -17.03
C LYS A 91 -4.46 -17.55 -18.23
N SER A 92 -5.45 -18.43 -18.32
CA SER A 92 -6.45 -18.38 -19.39
C SER A 92 -7.33 -17.15 -19.25
N GLU A 93 -7.85 -16.93 -18.03
CA GLU A 93 -8.68 -15.77 -17.70
C GLU A 93 -7.91 -14.46 -17.85
N LEU A 94 -6.63 -14.46 -17.44
CA LEU A 94 -5.74 -13.31 -17.66
C LEU A 94 -5.64 -12.94 -19.14
N ARG A 95 -5.39 -13.93 -20.01
CA ARG A 95 -5.28 -13.70 -21.46
C ARG A 95 -6.60 -13.27 -22.07
N GLU A 96 -7.71 -13.79 -21.60
CA GLU A 96 -9.06 -13.40 -22.02
C GLU A 96 -9.31 -11.93 -21.68
N LYS A 97 -9.06 -11.52 -20.43
CA LYS A 97 -9.21 -10.12 -19.99
C LYS A 97 -8.30 -9.16 -20.77
N ALA A 98 -7.04 -9.50 -20.92
CA ALA A 98 -6.11 -8.70 -21.70
C ALA A 98 -6.56 -8.55 -23.17
N SER A 99 -7.11 -9.62 -23.77
CA SER A 99 -7.67 -9.59 -25.12
C SER A 99 -8.93 -8.70 -25.19
N GLU A 100 -9.83 -8.78 -24.21
CA GLU A 100 -11.00 -7.90 -24.11
C GLU A 100 -10.59 -6.41 -24.04
N TRP A 101 -9.49 -6.11 -23.36
CA TRP A 101 -8.95 -4.75 -23.24
C TRP A 101 -8.15 -4.29 -24.46
N GLY A 102 -7.78 -5.22 -25.34
CA GLY A 102 -6.86 -4.96 -26.47
C GLY A 102 -5.44 -4.67 -26.03
N ALA A 103 -5.07 -5.08 -24.81
CA ALA A 103 -3.77 -4.81 -24.19
C ALA A 103 -2.74 -5.86 -24.63
N GLU A 104 -1.56 -5.39 -25.05
CA GLU A 104 -0.39 -6.27 -25.31
C GLU A 104 0.47 -6.44 -24.06
N GLU A 105 0.46 -5.44 -23.17
CA GLU A 105 1.13 -5.44 -21.87
C GLU A 105 0.11 -5.24 -20.76
N ILE A 106 0.32 -5.91 -19.64
CA ILE A 106 -0.48 -5.77 -18.42
C ILE A 106 0.43 -5.58 -17.22
N PHE A 107 -0.04 -4.82 -16.24
CA PHE A 107 0.51 -4.89 -14.90
C PHE A 107 -0.13 -6.06 -14.14
N LEU A 108 0.69 -6.78 -13.38
CA LEU A 108 0.27 -7.96 -12.63
C LEU A 108 0.88 -7.96 -11.24
N LYS A 109 0.09 -8.28 -10.21
CA LYS A 109 0.54 -8.52 -8.84
C LYS A 109 -0.26 -9.63 -8.16
N SER A 110 0.28 -10.19 -7.06
CA SER A 110 -0.48 -11.13 -6.24
C SER A 110 -1.63 -10.41 -5.52
N ALA A 111 -2.80 -11.04 -5.48
CA ALA A 111 -3.93 -10.58 -4.68
C ALA A 111 -3.88 -11.10 -3.23
N SER A 112 -3.00 -12.07 -2.94
CA SER A 112 -2.92 -12.76 -1.64
C SER A 112 -1.65 -12.48 -0.83
N GLN A 113 -0.66 -11.75 -1.41
CA GLN A 113 0.62 -11.47 -0.78
C GLN A 113 1.00 -10.00 -0.91
N LEU A 114 1.44 -9.37 0.19
CA LEU A 114 1.88 -7.96 0.22
C LEU A 114 3.13 -7.69 -0.62
N LYS A 115 4.04 -8.68 -0.68
CA LYS A 115 5.23 -8.64 -1.54
C LYS A 115 5.31 -9.92 -2.34
N CYS A 116 5.50 -9.79 -3.62
CA CYS A 116 5.65 -10.92 -4.52
C CYS A 116 6.69 -10.62 -5.58
N ASP A 117 7.60 -11.57 -5.82
CA ASP A 117 8.73 -11.43 -6.74
C ASP A 117 8.31 -11.24 -8.21
N TYR A 118 7.06 -11.59 -8.54
CA TYR A 118 6.52 -11.46 -9.88
C TYR A 118 5.66 -10.21 -10.11
N THR A 119 5.63 -9.25 -9.16
CA THR A 119 4.92 -7.98 -9.39
C THR A 119 5.61 -7.17 -10.48
N GLY A 120 4.87 -6.80 -11.53
CA GLY A 120 5.44 -6.01 -12.62
C GLY A 120 4.60 -5.98 -13.89
N VAL A 121 5.19 -5.44 -14.96
CA VAL A 121 4.59 -5.37 -16.30
C VAL A 121 5.03 -6.58 -17.11
N TYR A 122 4.08 -7.20 -17.80
CA TYR A 122 4.29 -8.39 -18.61
C TYR A 122 3.75 -8.20 -20.03
N ASP A 123 4.57 -8.53 -21.03
CA ASP A 123 4.11 -8.73 -22.40
C ASP A 123 3.43 -10.11 -22.48
N ILE A 124 2.14 -10.10 -22.77
CA ILE A 124 1.29 -11.30 -22.69
C ILE A 124 1.71 -12.39 -23.68
N ARG A 125 2.35 -12.00 -24.78
CA ARG A 125 2.77 -12.91 -25.85
C ARG A 125 4.16 -13.49 -25.64
N LYS A 126 5.06 -12.75 -24.97
CA LYS A 126 6.47 -13.08 -24.86
C LYS A 126 6.87 -13.60 -23.49
N ASP A 127 6.25 -13.07 -22.43
CA ASP A 127 6.69 -13.36 -21.09
C ASP A 127 6.10 -14.64 -20.51
N THR A 128 6.87 -15.27 -19.64
CA THR A 128 6.38 -16.39 -18.84
C THR A 128 5.55 -15.85 -17.69
N LEU A 129 4.23 -15.97 -17.84
CA LEU A 129 3.29 -15.50 -16.83
C LEU A 129 3.36 -16.37 -15.57
N PRO A 130 3.32 -15.78 -14.37
CA PRO A 130 3.23 -16.52 -13.11
C PRO A 130 1.93 -17.36 -13.07
N SER A 131 1.90 -18.33 -12.16
CA SER A 131 0.75 -19.21 -11.93
C SER A 131 0.33 -19.17 -10.46
N ASP A 132 -0.05 -18.03 -9.99
CA ASP A 132 -0.68 -17.90 -8.67
C ASP A 132 -2.18 -18.17 -8.75
N LYS A 133 -2.79 -18.43 -7.59
CA LYS A 133 -4.22 -18.76 -7.52
C LYS A 133 -5.11 -17.54 -7.70
N GLU A 134 -4.64 -16.37 -7.26
CA GLU A 134 -5.37 -15.11 -7.38
C GLU A 134 -4.39 -14.00 -7.74
N MET A 135 -4.60 -13.43 -8.91
CA MET A 135 -3.78 -12.34 -9.44
C MET A 135 -4.65 -11.12 -9.71
N TYR A 136 -4.17 -9.96 -9.30
CA TYR A 136 -4.72 -8.69 -9.74
C TYR A 136 -3.98 -8.26 -11.00
N ILE A 137 -4.73 -7.94 -12.04
CA ILE A 137 -4.20 -7.44 -13.31
C ILE A 137 -4.82 -6.09 -13.65
N SER A 138 -4.07 -5.25 -14.35
CA SER A 138 -4.61 -3.99 -14.89
C SER A 138 -3.93 -3.59 -16.20
N GLU A 139 -4.56 -2.67 -16.92
CA GLU A 139 -3.88 -1.94 -17.98
C GLU A 139 -2.70 -1.16 -17.41
N VAL A 140 -1.66 -0.97 -18.23
CA VAL A 140 -0.44 -0.25 -17.82
C VAL A 140 -0.65 1.26 -17.96
N LEU A 141 -0.49 1.99 -16.87
CA LEU A 141 -0.59 3.45 -16.84
C LEU A 141 0.74 4.10 -17.21
N ASN A 142 0.69 5.21 -17.91
CA ASN A 142 1.83 6.11 -18.07
C ASN A 142 1.88 7.08 -16.87
N ILE A 143 2.66 6.72 -15.85
CA ILE A 143 2.74 7.42 -14.58
C ILE A 143 3.83 8.49 -14.62
N PHE A 144 3.51 9.72 -14.25
CA PHE A 144 4.44 10.84 -14.12
C PHE A 144 5.01 10.95 -12.71
N SER A 145 4.20 10.70 -11.70
CA SER A 145 4.60 10.71 -10.29
C SER A 145 3.70 9.82 -9.44
N GLU A 146 4.25 9.28 -8.35
CA GLU A 146 3.51 8.51 -7.36
C GLU A 146 3.70 9.09 -5.97
N TRP A 147 2.62 9.06 -5.20
CA TRP A 147 2.52 9.67 -3.89
C TRP A 147 1.80 8.75 -2.92
N ARG A 148 2.33 8.61 -1.73
CA ARG A 148 1.69 7.90 -0.63
C ARG A 148 0.99 8.87 0.30
N VAL A 149 -0.31 8.67 0.48
CA VAL A 149 -1.17 9.42 1.40
C VAL A 149 -1.39 8.57 2.64
N PHE A 150 -1.03 9.10 3.79
CA PHE A 150 -1.22 8.45 5.08
C PHE A 150 -2.53 8.94 5.68
N VAL A 151 -3.43 8.00 5.99
CA VAL A 151 -4.77 8.31 6.53
C VAL A 151 -4.92 7.66 7.90
N PHE A 152 -5.41 8.44 8.86
CA PHE A 152 -5.74 7.99 10.20
C PHE A 152 -7.08 8.60 10.64
N ASN A 153 -8.03 7.75 11.04
CA ASN A 153 -9.40 8.13 11.40
C ASN A 153 -10.01 9.11 10.37
N GLU A 154 -10.03 8.69 9.10
CA GLU A 154 -10.58 9.43 7.95
C GLU A 154 -9.89 10.79 7.68
N ARG A 155 -8.73 11.04 8.29
CA ARG A 155 -7.96 12.28 8.11
C ARG A 155 -6.63 12.00 7.45
N ILE A 156 -6.27 12.81 6.46
CA ILE A 156 -4.94 12.80 5.88
C ILE A 156 -3.97 13.38 6.92
N VAL A 157 -3.05 12.54 7.38
CA VAL A 157 -2.03 12.91 8.38
C VAL A 157 -0.65 13.13 7.76
N GLY A 158 -0.46 12.72 6.49
CA GLY A 158 0.77 12.94 5.76
C GLY A 158 0.63 12.61 4.29
N VAL A 159 1.48 13.22 3.47
CA VAL A 159 1.61 12.92 2.03
C VAL A 159 3.09 12.91 1.70
N LYS A 160 3.54 11.88 1.01
CA LYS A 160 4.95 11.73 0.62
C LYS A 160 5.07 11.31 -0.84
N HIS A 161 5.85 12.06 -1.60
CA HIS A 161 6.32 11.65 -2.92
C HIS A 161 7.27 10.45 -2.78
N TYR A 162 7.16 9.46 -3.67
CA TYR A 162 8.07 8.33 -3.62
C TYR A 162 8.58 7.83 -4.98
N LEU A 163 7.93 8.20 -6.10
CA LEU A 163 8.40 7.84 -7.44
C LEU A 163 8.07 8.93 -8.47
N GLY A 164 8.90 9.08 -9.51
CA GLY A 164 8.68 10.00 -10.63
C GLY A 164 9.05 11.45 -10.33
N ASP A 165 8.39 12.40 -10.99
CA ASP A 165 8.67 13.84 -10.85
C ASP A 165 7.98 14.42 -9.60
N PRO A 166 8.75 14.91 -8.59
CA PRO A 166 8.16 15.46 -7.37
C PRO A 166 7.43 16.81 -7.56
N TRP A 167 7.55 17.42 -8.71
CA TRP A 167 6.83 18.66 -9.04
C TRP A 167 5.48 18.42 -9.72
N VAL A 168 5.22 17.18 -10.13
CA VAL A 168 3.92 16.74 -10.62
C VAL A 168 3.11 16.24 -9.45
N MET A 169 2.31 17.12 -8.85
CA MET A 169 1.53 16.82 -7.65
C MET A 169 0.11 16.32 -7.99
N PRO A 170 -0.42 15.37 -7.22
CA PRO A 170 -1.82 14.94 -7.36
C PRO A 170 -2.78 16.09 -7.03
N ASP A 171 -3.94 16.09 -7.66
CA ASP A 171 -5.02 17.02 -7.32
C ASP A 171 -5.50 16.76 -5.89
N LYS A 172 -5.28 17.76 -5.04
CA LYS A 172 -5.64 17.71 -3.63
C LYS A 172 -7.14 17.42 -3.44
N SER A 173 -8.01 18.01 -4.26
CA SER A 173 -9.45 17.84 -4.13
C SER A 173 -9.88 16.40 -4.43
N VAL A 174 -9.27 15.79 -5.44
CA VAL A 174 -9.52 14.39 -5.81
C VAL A 174 -9.05 13.44 -4.70
N VAL A 175 -7.86 13.67 -4.14
CA VAL A 175 -7.36 12.85 -3.01
C VAL A 175 -8.28 12.94 -1.79
N TYR A 176 -8.73 14.14 -1.42
CA TYR A 176 -9.67 14.31 -0.31
C TYR A 176 -11.02 13.64 -0.59
N GLN A 177 -11.46 13.65 -1.84
CA GLN A 177 -12.69 12.98 -2.24
C GLN A 177 -12.55 11.45 -2.13
N MET A 178 -11.44 10.86 -2.61
CA MET A 178 -11.15 9.44 -2.44
C MET A 178 -11.17 9.01 -0.97
N VAL A 179 -10.51 9.77 -0.08
CA VAL A 179 -10.50 9.47 1.36
C VAL A 179 -11.91 9.53 1.97
N ARG A 180 -12.73 10.48 1.56
CA ARG A 180 -14.12 10.63 2.06
C ARG A 180 -15.05 9.54 1.54
N GLU A 181 -14.83 9.06 0.32
CA GLU A 181 -15.69 8.04 -0.30
C GLU A 181 -15.35 6.62 0.15
N TYR A 182 -14.17 6.41 0.71
CA TYR A 182 -13.81 5.12 1.31
C TYR A 182 -14.44 4.97 2.70
N THR A 183 -15.74 4.68 2.76
CA THR A 183 -16.57 4.71 3.99
C THR A 183 -16.29 3.56 4.95
N ASP A 184 -15.92 2.37 4.44
CA ASP A 184 -15.64 1.17 5.26
C ASP A 184 -14.13 1.00 5.52
N CYS A 185 -13.40 2.11 5.57
CA CYS A 185 -11.96 2.08 5.70
C CYS A 185 -11.49 1.63 7.09
N PRO A 186 -10.32 0.98 7.17
CA PRO A 186 -9.64 0.78 8.44
C PRO A 186 -9.32 2.11 9.12
N ALA A 187 -9.19 2.12 10.46
CA ALA A 187 -8.82 3.32 11.20
C ALA A 187 -7.49 3.94 10.72
N ALA A 188 -6.59 3.11 10.17
CA ALA A 188 -5.32 3.55 9.62
C ALA A 188 -5.00 2.77 8.33
N TYR A 189 -4.68 3.49 7.26
CA TYR A 189 -4.28 2.92 5.98
C TYR A 189 -3.41 3.89 5.19
N THR A 190 -2.74 3.40 4.15
CA THR A 190 -2.11 4.24 3.14
C THR A 190 -2.85 4.11 1.81
N LEU A 191 -3.03 5.24 1.14
CA LEU A 191 -3.59 5.32 -0.20
C LEU A 191 -2.48 5.79 -1.14
N ASP A 192 -2.07 4.92 -2.05
CA ASP A 192 -1.11 5.28 -3.09
C ASP A 192 -1.86 5.83 -4.28
N VAL A 193 -1.52 7.05 -4.64
CA VAL A 193 -2.08 7.78 -5.78
C VAL A 193 -0.98 8.14 -6.77
N ALA A 194 -1.33 8.21 -8.03
CA ALA A 194 -0.43 8.68 -9.07
C ALA A 194 -1.03 9.83 -9.85
N VAL A 195 -0.17 10.63 -10.44
CA VAL A 195 -0.53 11.47 -11.57
C VAL A 195 -0.13 10.73 -12.82
N ALA A 196 -1.11 10.34 -13.62
CA ALA A 196 -0.91 9.54 -14.80
C ALA A 196 -1.66 10.10 -16.01
N ALA A 197 -1.23 9.72 -17.22
CA ALA A 197 -2.05 9.94 -18.40
C ALA A 197 -3.27 9.01 -18.33
N ASP A 198 -4.46 9.58 -18.34
CA ASP A 198 -5.69 8.83 -18.48
C ASP A 198 -5.74 8.16 -19.84
N LEU A 199 -5.89 6.85 -19.88
CA LEU A 199 -5.79 6.05 -21.11
C LEU A 199 -6.90 6.34 -22.11
N TYR A 200 -8.01 6.91 -21.66
CA TYR A 200 -9.18 7.19 -22.49
C TYR A 200 -9.23 8.63 -22.98
N SER A 201 -8.88 9.59 -22.12
CA SER A 201 -8.93 11.02 -22.46
C SER A 201 -7.58 11.59 -22.89
N GLY A 202 -6.48 10.90 -22.60
CA GLY A 202 -5.10 11.38 -22.82
C GLY A 202 -4.72 12.58 -21.96
N LYS A 203 -5.57 13.00 -21.02
CA LYS A 203 -5.29 14.07 -20.07
C LYS A 203 -4.60 13.51 -18.84
N SER A 204 -3.81 14.35 -18.18
CA SER A 204 -3.26 14.01 -16.87
C SER A 204 -4.36 14.05 -15.82
N SER A 205 -4.45 12.98 -15.01
CA SER A 205 -5.42 12.85 -13.92
C SER A 205 -4.75 12.25 -12.66
N THR A 206 -5.37 12.48 -11.52
CA THR A 206 -4.99 11.83 -10.28
C THR A 206 -5.77 10.52 -10.15
N VAL A 207 -5.05 9.41 -10.08
CA VAL A 207 -5.63 8.07 -10.04
C VAL A 207 -5.17 7.30 -8.80
N VAL A 208 -6.00 6.39 -8.33
CA VAL A 208 -5.64 5.45 -7.27
C VAL A 208 -4.79 4.31 -7.85
N ILE A 209 -3.69 3.99 -7.18
CA ILE A 209 -2.84 2.86 -7.52
C ILE A 209 -3.19 1.67 -6.66
N GLU A 210 -3.14 1.85 -5.34
CA GLU A 210 -3.45 0.79 -4.39
C GLU A 210 -3.73 1.34 -3.00
N VAL A 211 -4.30 0.48 -2.15
CA VAL A 211 -4.50 0.74 -0.73
C VAL A 211 -3.70 -0.28 0.07
N HIS A 212 -3.01 0.16 1.11
CA HIS A 212 -2.24 -0.71 1.97
C HIS A 212 -2.65 -0.57 3.44
N PRO A 213 -2.46 -1.61 4.26
CA PRO A 213 -2.39 -1.43 5.70
C PRO A 213 -1.32 -0.39 6.05
N PHE A 214 -1.52 0.37 7.13
CA PHE A 214 -0.63 1.47 7.53
C PHE A 214 0.83 1.07 7.82
N VAL A 215 1.16 -0.19 7.70
CA VAL A 215 2.46 -0.82 8.03
C VAL A 215 3.38 -1.05 6.82
N SER A 216 2.99 -0.66 5.62
CA SER A 216 3.77 -0.89 4.40
C SER A 216 4.70 0.27 4.04
#